data_03d0a40b10d57576f3ecf49b1efba7f0
#
_entry.id   03d0a40b10d57576f3ecf49b1efba7f0
#
_cell.length_a   1.000
_cell.length_b   1.000
_cell.length_c   1.000
_cell.angle_alpha   90.00
_cell.angle_beta   90.00
_cell.angle_gamma   90.00
#
_symmetry.space_group_name_H-M   'P 1'
#
loop_
_entity.id
_entity.type
_entity.pdbx_description
1 polymer ?
#
loop_
_entity_poly.entity_id
_entity_poly.type
_entity_poly.pdbx_seq_one_letter_code
_entity_poly.pdbx_strand_id
1 'polypeptide(L)'
;MRFLLIFVFVFTQAQQRPGVMIDSFQTFDSYSDIKYDESLRPQFHFSSKKNWINDPNGMVYYKGEYHLFFQHNPKAIHWGNMTWGHAVSKDMVHWEQLQHAILPYGNGTIFSGTAAIDYPNSLGKNTEEEKAIVAYFTHAQNDNKDLFYQAGAFSTDRGRTFQLIGRGRPLVPNQGFDRGERDPKIFWHTPSRKWVLILWIKRSNIKQPDDLGKVRFFGSTDLKNWKKLSDFDRKWVYECMDLVELRVDGDPNNKKWLIFDASFDYEIGTFDGQSLVTDQKNHLGDLGDAYYAAQTFNNTPDRRTVIMGWLRTRDNNVYVDHKMPFNQHMSFPATMELKTTAEGIRLFRWPVEEIKSLYQKSYLFEEIESGVLNEKLKGEKFEEIDLYASFDRSKTSSFQMNIRGQMLTYEKGDFYFNDVMLPTLNLNKVNVRILLDRTTIEIFADDGLSVLSTYAVSAPENTQLSVLSDESLLFDVFEVNKIGSIWSRAWVD
;
A
#
# COMPACT_ATOMS: atom_id res chain seq x y z
N MET A 1 22.72 51.29 48.29
CA MET A 1 21.56 50.38 48.22
C MET A 1 21.24 50.17 46.74
N ARG A 2 21.73 49.09 46.13
CA ARG A 2 21.48 48.76 44.71
C ARG A 2 20.33 47.74 44.70
N PHE A 3 19.22 48.11 44.10
CA PHE A 3 18.10 47.22 43.86
C PHE A 3 18.41 46.33 42.63
N LEU A 4 18.48 45.03 42.83
CA LEU A 4 18.60 44.01 41.79
C LEU A 4 17.19 43.66 41.32
N LEU A 5 16.81 44.08 40.10
CA LEU A 5 15.56 43.66 39.47
C LEU A 5 15.79 42.27 38.85
N ILE A 6 15.19 41.26 39.46
CA ILE A 6 15.13 39.90 38.89
C ILE A 6 13.95 39.86 37.93
N PHE A 7 14.23 39.83 36.63
CA PHE A 7 13.22 39.51 35.62
C PHE A 7 12.97 37.97 35.64
N VAL A 8 11.84 37.60 36.18
CA VAL A 8 11.33 36.21 36.04
C VAL A 8 10.68 36.12 34.67
N PHE A 9 11.38 35.47 33.72
CA PHE A 9 10.77 35.06 32.48
C PHE A 9 9.84 33.87 32.77
N VAL A 10 8.55 34.14 32.88
CA VAL A 10 7.52 33.12 32.87
C VAL A 10 7.39 32.64 31.41
N PHE A 11 8.02 31.51 31.09
CA PHE A 11 7.70 30.77 29.86
C PHE A 11 6.28 30.22 30.03
N THR A 12 5.30 30.93 29.55
CA THR A 12 3.98 30.37 29.30
C THR A 12 4.12 29.37 28.15
N GLN A 13 4.27 28.09 28.49
CA GLN A 13 3.93 27.05 27.57
C GLN A 13 2.45 27.30 27.18
N ALA A 14 2.23 27.75 25.94
CA ALA A 14 0.90 27.82 25.41
C ALA A 14 0.33 26.41 25.45
N GLN A 15 -0.55 26.12 26.40
CA GLN A 15 -1.32 24.89 26.43
C GLN A 15 -2.13 24.86 25.13
N GLN A 16 -1.69 24.04 24.18
CA GLN A 16 -2.40 23.83 22.93
C GLN A 16 -3.82 23.36 23.27
N ARG A 17 -4.81 24.08 22.76
CA ARG A 17 -6.21 23.73 22.96
C ARG A 17 -6.46 22.35 22.37
N PRO A 18 -7.09 21.41 23.10
CA PRO A 18 -7.44 20.11 22.56
C PRO A 18 -8.20 20.25 21.24
N GLY A 19 -7.79 19.51 20.20
CA GLY A 19 -8.47 19.47 18.90
C GLY A 19 -8.02 20.50 17.87
N VAL A 20 -6.97 21.29 18.13
CA VAL A 20 -6.33 22.15 17.12
C VAL A 20 -5.12 21.43 16.54
N MET A 21 -5.09 21.27 15.23
CA MET A 21 -3.94 20.72 14.51
C MET A 21 -2.75 21.68 14.59
N ILE A 22 -1.52 21.13 14.54
CA ILE A 22 -0.30 21.91 14.68
C ILE A 22 0.10 22.48 13.31
N ASP A 23 -0.13 23.77 13.08
CA ASP A 23 0.14 24.45 11.80
C ASP A 23 1.62 24.38 11.35
N SER A 24 2.58 24.23 12.28
CA SER A 24 4.00 24.13 11.93
C SER A 24 4.37 22.89 11.09
N PHE A 25 3.42 21.98 10.84
CA PHE A 25 3.54 20.85 9.93
C PHE A 25 2.97 21.13 8.53
N GLN A 26 2.32 22.26 8.33
CA GLN A 26 1.88 22.72 7.00
C GLN A 26 3.05 23.34 6.25
N THR A 27 3.91 22.52 5.66
CA THR A 27 5.12 22.97 4.96
C THR A 27 5.08 22.64 3.47
N PHE A 28 3.89 22.52 2.88
CA PHE A 28 3.74 22.12 1.47
C PHE A 28 4.42 23.10 0.51
N ASP A 29 4.44 24.40 0.82
CA ASP A 29 5.12 25.43 0.00
C ASP A 29 6.63 25.15 -0.17
N SER A 30 7.24 24.43 0.78
CA SER A 30 8.65 24.04 0.67
C SER A 30 8.93 22.96 -0.37
N TYR A 31 7.89 22.43 -1.04
CA TYR A 31 7.99 21.35 -2.05
C TYR A 31 7.83 21.87 -3.48
N SER A 32 7.65 23.15 -3.67
CA SER A 32 7.40 23.77 -5.00
C SER A 32 8.59 23.66 -5.95
N ASP A 33 9.80 23.49 -5.43
CA ASP A 33 11.05 23.39 -6.18
C ASP A 33 11.39 21.96 -6.64
N ILE A 34 10.64 20.96 -6.22
CA ILE A 34 10.88 19.56 -6.57
C ILE A 34 10.39 19.27 -7.99
N LYS A 35 11.31 18.77 -8.83
CA LYS A 35 11.07 18.47 -10.25
C LYS A 35 10.91 16.97 -10.54
N TYR A 36 11.11 16.11 -9.55
CA TYR A 36 11.09 14.64 -9.69
C TYR A 36 12.13 14.09 -10.69
N ASP A 37 13.25 14.79 -10.86
CA ASP A 37 14.33 14.41 -11.78
C ASP A 37 15.54 13.75 -11.11
N GLU A 38 15.43 13.45 -9.82
CA GLU A 38 16.48 12.76 -9.07
C GLU A 38 16.79 11.36 -9.65
N SER A 39 18.07 10.98 -9.65
CA SER A 39 18.54 9.75 -10.31
C SER A 39 17.85 8.46 -9.84
N LEU A 40 17.45 8.40 -8.56
CA LEU A 40 16.78 7.25 -7.97
C LEU A 40 15.27 7.49 -7.73
N ARG A 41 14.70 8.55 -8.29
CA ARG A 41 13.26 8.79 -8.23
C ARG A 41 12.51 7.71 -9.01
N PRO A 42 11.63 6.94 -8.37
CA PRO A 42 10.76 6.03 -9.11
C PRO A 42 9.99 6.78 -10.20
N GLN A 43 9.86 6.20 -11.37
CA GLN A 43 9.27 6.86 -12.52
C GLN A 43 7.79 6.53 -12.70
N PHE A 44 7.34 5.41 -12.18
CA PHE A 44 5.92 5.04 -12.25
C PHE A 44 5.34 4.54 -10.91
N HIS A 45 6.15 4.49 -9.85
CA HIS A 45 5.67 4.28 -8.49
C HIS A 45 5.52 5.62 -7.76
N PHE A 46 4.46 5.77 -6.97
CA PHE A 46 4.25 6.99 -6.19
C PHE A 46 5.30 7.12 -5.08
N SER A 47 5.97 8.24 -5.04
CA SER A 47 6.81 8.70 -3.93
C SER A 47 6.44 10.14 -3.55
N SER A 48 6.61 10.54 -2.29
CA SER A 48 6.41 11.93 -1.92
C SER A 48 7.41 12.85 -2.62
N LYS A 49 7.00 14.10 -2.85
CA LYS A 49 7.92 15.12 -3.38
C LYS A 49 9.22 15.16 -2.60
N LYS A 50 9.13 15.07 -1.27
CA LYS A 50 10.28 15.21 -0.38
C LYS A 50 10.04 14.43 0.91
N ASN A 51 11.11 14.07 1.61
CA ASN A 51 11.10 13.47 2.93
C ASN A 51 10.59 12.01 2.98
N TRP A 52 10.37 11.51 4.19
CA TRP A 52 9.98 10.13 4.46
C TRP A 52 8.52 9.85 4.18
N ILE A 53 8.23 8.69 3.58
CA ILE A 53 6.91 8.07 3.61
C ILE A 53 7.00 6.61 4.06
N ASN A 54 5.90 6.08 4.61
CA ASN A 54 5.71 4.65 4.84
C ASN A 54 4.27 4.25 4.47
N ASP A 55 3.51 3.63 5.33
CA ASP A 55 2.23 3.00 5.04
C ASP A 55 1.28 3.84 4.19
N PRO A 56 0.66 3.27 3.14
CA PRO A 56 -0.53 3.86 2.55
C PRO A 56 -1.65 3.92 3.58
N ASN A 57 -2.46 4.97 3.54
CA ASN A 57 -3.54 5.20 4.48
C ASN A 57 -4.79 5.67 3.74
N GLY A 58 -5.95 5.43 4.32
CA GLY A 58 -7.18 6.09 3.93
C GLY A 58 -7.55 5.98 2.46
N MET A 59 -7.13 4.92 1.78
CA MET A 59 -7.32 4.77 0.35
C MET A 59 -8.81 4.68 0.01
N VAL A 60 -9.31 5.66 -0.76
CA VAL A 60 -10.74 5.77 -1.06
C VAL A 60 -10.96 6.46 -2.41
N TYR A 61 -11.95 5.99 -3.17
CA TYR A 61 -12.42 6.68 -4.37
C TYR A 61 -13.65 7.54 -4.05
N TYR A 62 -13.63 8.78 -4.54
CA TYR A 62 -14.79 9.67 -4.42
C TYR A 62 -14.88 10.65 -5.58
N LYS A 63 -16.02 10.67 -6.28
CA LYS A 63 -16.35 11.65 -7.35
C LYS A 63 -15.26 11.91 -8.39
N GLY A 64 -14.69 10.83 -8.94
CA GLY A 64 -13.67 10.90 -9.98
C GLY A 64 -12.24 10.99 -9.49
N GLU A 65 -12.01 10.97 -8.19
CA GLU A 65 -10.68 11.02 -7.60
C GLU A 65 -10.41 9.78 -6.74
N TYR A 66 -9.28 9.13 -6.96
CA TYR A 66 -8.66 8.19 -6.03
C TYR A 66 -7.81 8.99 -5.04
N HIS A 67 -8.07 8.82 -3.77
CA HIS A 67 -7.30 9.45 -2.70
C HIS A 67 -6.34 8.42 -2.10
N LEU A 68 -5.06 8.77 -2.06
CA LEU A 68 -4.00 8.07 -1.35
C LEU A 68 -3.52 8.99 -0.24
N PHE A 69 -3.86 8.66 1.00
CA PHE A 69 -3.17 9.24 2.14
C PHE A 69 -1.99 8.33 2.48
N PHE A 70 -1.01 8.85 3.19
CA PHE A 70 0.18 8.08 3.54
C PHE A 70 0.85 8.62 4.79
N GLN A 71 1.50 7.75 5.54
CA GLN A 71 2.36 8.15 6.62
C GLN A 71 3.51 9.00 6.09
N HIS A 72 3.71 10.17 6.66
CA HIS A 72 4.69 11.13 6.18
C HIS A 72 5.40 11.82 7.34
N ASN A 73 6.74 11.95 7.24
CA ASN A 73 7.49 12.87 8.07
C ASN A 73 7.79 14.14 7.28
N PRO A 74 7.06 15.23 7.47
CA PRO A 74 7.25 16.45 6.67
C PRO A 74 8.57 17.20 6.95
N LYS A 75 9.36 16.74 7.94
CA LYS A 75 10.56 17.45 8.41
C LYS A 75 11.87 16.74 8.10
N ALA A 76 11.84 15.45 7.76
CA ALA A 76 13.06 14.66 7.56
C ALA A 76 12.85 13.45 6.66
N ILE A 77 13.96 12.93 6.12
CA ILE A 77 14.00 11.70 5.33
C ILE A 77 14.01 10.43 6.20
N HIS A 78 13.75 10.54 7.48
CA HIS A 78 13.69 9.43 8.43
C HIS A 78 12.31 9.36 9.06
N TRP A 79 11.95 8.19 9.58
CA TRP A 79 10.72 7.99 10.31
C TRP A 79 10.63 8.94 11.52
N GLY A 80 9.49 9.53 11.72
CA GLY A 80 9.21 10.46 12.82
C GLY A 80 8.14 11.50 12.44
N ASN A 81 7.65 12.29 13.38
CA ASN A 81 6.69 13.38 13.16
C ASN A 81 5.48 12.96 12.29
N MET A 82 4.97 11.75 12.48
CA MET A 82 3.97 11.13 11.60
C MET A 82 2.74 12.00 11.41
N THR A 83 2.46 12.25 10.15
CA THR A 83 1.41 13.10 9.61
C THR A 83 0.76 12.34 8.46
N TRP A 84 -0.50 12.53 8.16
CA TRP A 84 -1.03 12.02 6.91
C TRP A 84 -0.73 12.98 5.78
N GLY A 85 0.19 12.58 4.88
CA GLY A 85 0.31 13.16 3.55
C GLY A 85 -0.91 12.81 2.72
N HIS A 86 -1.10 13.47 1.58
CA HIS A 86 -2.24 13.26 0.70
C HIS A 86 -1.85 13.40 -0.76
N ALA A 87 -2.29 12.48 -1.58
CA ALA A 87 -2.22 12.58 -3.03
C ALA A 87 -3.55 12.15 -3.65
N VAL A 88 -3.85 12.69 -4.83
CA VAL A 88 -5.03 12.34 -5.62
C VAL A 88 -4.64 11.89 -7.02
N SER A 89 -5.47 11.02 -7.60
CA SER A 89 -5.31 10.54 -8.97
C SER A 89 -6.68 10.33 -9.61
N LYS A 90 -6.77 10.51 -10.93
CA LYS A 90 -7.96 10.15 -11.73
C LYS A 90 -7.89 8.70 -12.22
N ASP A 91 -6.70 8.10 -12.24
CA ASP A 91 -6.41 6.81 -12.87
C ASP A 91 -5.52 5.87 -12.03
N MET A 92 -5.21 6.21 -10.78
CA MET A 92 -4.31 5.47 -9.90
C MET A 92 -2.84 5.42 -10.35
N VAL A 93 -2.50 6.05 -11.45
CA VAL A 93 -1.16 6.06 -12.05
C VAL A 93 -0.52 7.44 -11.93
N HIS A 94 -1.20 8.46 -12.43
CA HIS A 94 -0.75 9.84 -12.33
C HIS A 94 -1.24 10.46 -11.02
N TRP A 95 -0.30 10.79 -10.13
CA TRP A 95 -0.61 11.29 -8.80
C TRP A 95 -0.21 12.75 -8.64
N GLU A 96 -1.09 13.53 -8.05
CA GLU A 96 -0.82 14.87 -7.59
C GLU A 96 -0.77 14.89 -6.05
N GLN A 97 0.40 15.22 -5.49
CA GLN A 97 0.53 15.39 -4.05
C GLN A 97 -0.04 16.74 -3.62
N LEU A 98 -1.02 16.70 -2.73
CA LEU A 98 -1.68 17.84 -2.11
C LEU A 98 -1.04 18.20 -0.76
N GLN A 99 -1.63 19.18 -0.07
CA GLN A 99 -1.26 19.49 1.30
C GLN A 99 -1.55 18.34 2.25
N HIS A 100 -0.89 18.32 3.39
CA HIS A 100 -1.12 17.32 4.42
C HIS A 100 -2.59 17.32 4.86
N ALA A 101 -3.19 16.15 4.96
CA ALA A 101 -4.60 16.00 5.28
C ALA A 101 -4.88 16.08 6.78
N ILE A 102 -4.11 15.33 7.58
CA ILE A 102 -4.31 15.24 9.03
C ILE A 102 -2.98 15.47 9.72
N LEU A 103 -2.92 16.59 10.45
CA LEU A 103 -1.72 17.05 11.14
C LEU A 103 -1.70 16.55 12.60
N PRO A 104 -0.53 16.42 13.22
CA PRO A 104 -0.40 16.18 14.64
C PRO A 104 -1.21 17.15 15.47
N TYR A 105 -1.76 16.70 16.58
CA TYR A 105 -2.49 17.55 17.52
C TYR A 105 -2.31 17.05 18.95
N GLY A 106 -2.57 17.92 19.91
CA GLY A 106 -2.33 17.62 21.32
C GLY A 106 -0.87 17.23 21.56
N ASN A 107 -0.67 16.09 22.21
CA ASN A 107 0.67 15.55 22.53
C ASN A 107 0.99 14.30 21.69
N GLY A 108 0.54 14.21 20.45
CA GLY A 108 0.76 13.01 19.65
C GLY A 108 0.85 13.25 18.16
N THR A 109 1.26 12.21 17.46
CA THR A 109 1.35 12.15 16.01
C THR A 109 0.26 11.24 15.44
N ILE A 110 0.09 11.25 14.12
CA ILE A 110 -0.98 10.54 13.43
C ILE A 110 -0.42 9.28 12.82
N PHE A 111 -0.69 8.12 13.41
CA PHE A 111 -0.31 6.82 12.87
C PHE A 111 -1.33 6.35 11.82
N SER A 112 -1.11 5.15 11.31
CA SER A 112 -1.87 4.59 10.21
C SER A 112 -3.34 4.38 10.53
N GLY A 113 -4.11 4.25 9.47
CA GLY A 113 -5.54 4.05 9.51
C GLY A 113 -6.18 4.12 8.13
N THR A 114 -7.48 4.19 8.07
CA THR A 114 -8.24 4.09 6.82
C THR A 114 -9.31 5.15 6.66
N ALA A 115 -9.84 5.32 5.44
CA ALA A 115 -10.96 6.20 5.16
C ALA A 115 -12.07 5.47 4.40
N ALA A 116 -13.29 5.99 4.51
CA ALA A 116 -14.46 5.53 3.78
C ALA A 116 -15.41 6.71 3.52
N ILE A 117 -16.37 6.52 2.61
CA ILE A 117 -17.42 7.52 2.34
C ILE A 117 -18.65 7.23 3.21
N ASP A 118 -19.10 8.20 3.96
CA ASP A 118 -20.30 8.09 4.79
C ASP A 118 -21.58 8.23 3.94
N TYR A 119 -21.83 7.26 3.05
CA TYR A 119 -23.05 7.24 2.26
C TYR A 119 -24.33 7.24 3.11
N PRO A 120 -24.42 6.49 4.22
CA PRO A 120 -25.59 6.50 5.09
C PRO A 120 -25.83 7.81 5.86
N ASN A 121 -24.87 8.74 5.85
CA ASN A 121 -24.87 9.95 6.68
C ASN A 121 -24.88 9.64 8.18
N SER A 122 -24.18 8.60 8.59
CA SER A 122 -24.11 8.13 9.98
C SER A 122 -23.50 9.18 10.92
N LEU A 123 -22.50 9.92 10.44
CA LEU A 123 -21.87 11.01 11.19
C LEU A 123 -22.76 12.27 11.25
N GLY A 124 -23.74 12.41 10.32
CA GLY A 124 -24.58 13.58 10.16
C GLY A 124 -23.83 14.80 9.63
N LYS A 125 -22.87 14.57 8.72
CA LYS A 125 -22.00 15.64 8.15
C LYS A 125 -22.13 15.78 6.65
N ASN A 126 -22.92 14.93 5.97
CA ASN A 126 -23.17 15.08 4.54
C ASN A 126 -23.88 16.42 4.27
N THR A 127 -23.49 17.06 3.18
CA THR A 127 -24.21 18.19 2.59
C THR A 127 -25.13 17.71 1.47
N GLU A 128 -25.86 18.60 0.83
CA GLU A 128 -26.68 18.27 -0.37
C GLU A 128 -25.76 17.82 -1.52
N GLU A 129 -24.59 18.44 -1.66
CA GLU A 129 -23.66 18.21 -2.77
C GLU A 129 -22.61 17.14 -2.46
N GLU A 130 -22.15 17.03 -1.19
CA GLU A 130 -21.02 16.21 -0.82
C GLU A 130 -21.34 15.20 0.28
N LYS A 131 -20.82 13.98 0.13
CA LYS A 131 -20.76 13.00 1.20
C LYS A 131 -19.46 13.16 1.99
N ALA A 132 -19.51 12.97 3.27
CA ALA A 132 -18.31 13.06 4.10
C ALA A 132 -17.33 11.90 3.77
N ILE A 133 -16.08 12.23 3.53
CA ILE A 133 -14.97 11.28 3.65
C ILE A 133 -14.67 11.22 5.14
N VAL A 134 -14.78 10.04 5.74
CA VAL A 134 -14.45 9.82 7.14
C VAL A 134 -13.14 9.03 7.24
N ALA A 135 -12.20 9.54 8.00
CA ALA A 135 -10.89 8.93 8.24
C ALA A 135 -10.79 8.50 9.70
N TYR A 136 -10.28 7.31 9.93
CA TYR A 136 -9.94 6.78 11.26
C TYR A 136 -8.47 6.44 11.32
N PHE A 137 -7.84 6.79 12.42
CA PHE A 137 -6.40 6.65 12.59
C PHE A 137 -6.05 6.44 14.06
N THR A 138 -4.85 5.93 14.31
CA THR A 138 -4.31 5.88 15.66
C THR A 138 -3.67 7.21 16.02
N HIS A 139 -4.12 7.81 17.11
CA HIS A 139 -3.41 8.92 17.74
C HIS A 139 -2.31 8.35 18.64
N ALA A 140 -1.08 8.50 18.18
CA ALA A 140 0.09 7.97 18.84
C ALA A 140 0.71 9.03 19.76
N GLN A 141 0.48 8.91 21.04
CA GLN A 141 0.99 9.88 22.02
C GLN A 141 2.50 9.74 22.23
N ASN A 142 3.17 10.86 22.38
CA ASN A 142 4.64 10.93 22.47
C ASN A 142 5.16 10.69 23.88
N ASP A 143 4.32 10.86 24.89
CA ASP A 143 4.71 10.65 26.28
C ASP A 143 4.65 9.15 26.67
N ASN A 144 5.59 8.68 27.48
CA ASN A 144 5.63 7.28 27.93
C ASN A 144 4.46 6.85 28.80
N LYS A 145 3.66 7.79 29.29
CA LYS A 145 2.47 7.56 30.09
C LYS A 145 1.19 7.56 29.26
N ASP A 146 1.29 8.01 28.02
CA ASP A 146 0.14 8.21 27.18
C ASP A 146 -0.15 6.97 26.33
N LEU A 147 -1.39 6.57 26.35
CA LEU A 147 -1.88 5.37 25.70
C LEU A 147 -2.34 5.68 24.29
N PHE A 148 -2.04 4.80 23.34
CA PHE A 148 -2.61 4.93 21.99
C PHE A 148 -4.13 4.79 22.03
N TYR A 149 -4.82 5.54 21.18
CA TYR A 149 -6.28 5.44 21.01
C TYR A 149 -6.65 5.69 19.56
N GLN A 150 -7.85 5.28 19.16
CA GLN A 150 -8.30 5.51 17.80
C GLN A 150 -9.16 6.77 17.77
N ALA A 151 -8.80 7.67 16.87
CA ALA A 151 -9.49 8.93 16.62
C ALA A 151 -10.02 8.95 15.18
N GLY A 152 -10.73 10.01 14.84
CA GLY A 152 -11.23 10.20 13.50
C GLY A 152 -11.32 11.66 13.08
N ALA A 153 -11.36 11.85 11.77
CA ALA A 153 -11.59 13.13 11.13
C ALA A 153 -12.58 12.95 9.96
N PHE A 154 -13.14 14.04 9.48
CA PHE A 154 -14.00 14.03 8.31
C PHE A 154 -13.73 15.23 7.41
N SER A 155 -13.99 15.06 6.13
CA SER A 155 -13.92 16.10 5.09
C SER A 155 -15.26 16.16 4.35
N THR A 156 -15.71 17.38 4.02
CA THR A 156 -16.87 17.65 3.16
C THR A 156 -16.51 18.49 1.93
N ASP A 157 -15.22 18.53 1.61
CA ASP A 157 -14.66 19.25 0.46
C ASP A 157 -13.72 18.35 -0.37
N ARG A 158 -14.11 17.08 -0.54
CA ARG A 158 -13.36 16.06 -1.28
C ARG A 158 -11.93 15.87 -0.75
N GLY A 159 -11.78 15.82 0.58
CA GLY A 159 -10.48 15.56 1.22
C GLY A 159 -9.50 16.73 1.20
N ARG A 160 -9.91 17.95 0.78
CA ARG A 160 -9.00 19.09 0.76
C ARG A 160 -8.70 19.61 2.16
N THR A 161 -9.70 19.53 3.07
CA THR A 161 -9.51 19.81 4.49
C THR A 161 -10.20 18.77 5.37
N PHE A 162 -9.66 18.55 6.55
CA PHE A 162 -10.22 17.63 7.53
C PHE A 162 -10.49 18.31 8.87
N GLN A 163 -11.60 17.94 9.49
CA GLN A 163 -11.99 18.35 10.81
C GLN A 163 -12.01 17.14 11.75
N LEU A 164 -11.42 17.27 12.93
CA LEU A 164 -11.39 16.21 13.93
C LEU A 164 -12.79 15.91 14.48
N ILE A 165 -13.20 14.65 14.48
CA ILE A 165 -14.43 14.18 15.12
C ILE A 165 -14.26 14.30 16.63
N GLY A 166 -15.26 14.87 17.32
CA GLY A 166 -15.20 15.00 18.77
C GLY A 166 -14.01 15.82 19.30
N ARG A 167 -13.44 16.71 18.46
CA ARG A 167 -12.23 17.50 18.76
C ARG A 167 -10.99 16.62 19.03
N GLY A 168 -10.88 15.47 18.33
CA GLY A 168 -9.75 14.57 18.46
C GLY A 168 -9.73 13.71 19.72
N ARG A 169 -10.84 13.66 20.45
CA ARG A 169 -10.98 12.74 21.60
C ARG A 169 -11.06 11.28 21.12
N PRO A 170 -10.73 10.32 21.98
CA PRO A 170 -10.87 8.90 21.64
C PRO A 170 -12.29 8.56 21.18
N LEU A 171 -12.41 7.99 19.96
CA LEU A 171 -13.63 7.33 19.49
C LEU A 171 -13.64 5.85 19.89
N VAL A 172 -12.46 5.20 19.79
CA VAL A 172 -12.21 3.91 20.43
C VAL A 172 -11.07 4.14 21.43
N PRO A 173 -11.37 4.13 22.73
CA PRO A 173 -10.37 4.33 23.77
C PRO A 173 -9.39 3.18 23.80
N ASN A 174 -8.25 3.37 24.46
CA ASN A 174 -7.24 2.33 24.67
C ASN A 174 -7.88 1.06 25.25
N GLN A 175 -7.54 -0.07 24.70
CA GLN A 175 -8.10 -1.38 25.03
C GLN A 175 -7.32 -2.12 26.15
N GLY A 176 -6.36 -1.43 26.79
CA GLY A 176 -5.53 -1.97 27.86
C GLY A 176 -4.20 -2.56 27.38
N PHE A 177 -3.76 -2.21 26.16
CA PHE A 177 -2.50 -2.72 25.57
C PHE A 177 -1.46 -1.61 25.36
N ASP A 178 -1.57 -0.51 26.07
CA ASP A 178 -0.65 0.64 26.01
C ASP A 178 -0.47 1.16 24.58
N ARG A 179 0.73 1.01 24.02
CA ARG A 179 1.08 1.33 22.62
C ARG A 179 0.92 0.14 21.67
N GLY A 180 0.48 -1.01 22.17
CA GLY A 180 0.28 -2.24 21.42
C GLY A 180 -1.11 -2.38 20.82
N GLU A 181 -1.67 -1.28 20.29
CA GLU A 181 -2.95 -1.26 19.59
C GLU A 181 -2.98 -0.13 18.58
N ARG A 182 -3.19 -0.43 17.29
CA ARG A 182 -3.11 0.57 16.22
C ARG A 182 -3.72 0.12 14.89
N ASP A 183 -3.74 1.05 13.94
CA ASP A 183 -4.03 0.86 12.52
C ASP A 183 -5.49 0.41 12.28
N PRO A 184 -6.48 1.25 12.61
CA PRO A 184 -7.88 0.90 12.44
C PRO A 184 -8.27 0.85 10.95
N LYS A 185 -8.94 -0.22 10.53
CA LYS A 185 -9.65 -0.30 9.24
C LYS A 185 -11.14 -0.15 9.48
N ILE A 186 -11.80 0.77 8.74
CA ILE A 186 -13.25 0.92 8.76
C ILE A 186 -13.86 0.58 7.41
N PHE A 187 -15.07 0.00 7.45
CA PHE A 187 -15.90 -0.22 6.27
C PHE A 187 -17.38 -0.35 6.65
N TRP A 188 -18.26 -0.09 5.68
CA TRP A 188 -19.70 -0.31 5.85
C TRP A 188 -20.07 -1.74 5.52
N HIS A 189 -20.64 -2.47 6.48
CA HIS A 189 -21.15 -3.82 6.26
C HIS A 189 -22.64 -3.77 5.92
N THR A 190 -22.95 -3.86 4.63
CA THR A 190 -24.30 -3.67 4.10
C THR A 190 -25.33 -4.64 4.68
N PRO A 191 -25.06 -5.96 4.81
CA PRO A 191 -26.05 -6.88 5.34
C PRO A 191 -26.50 -6.55 6.78
N SER A 192 -25.58 -6.15 7.64
CA SER A 192 -25.88 -5.80 9.04
C SER A 192 -26.20 -4.31 9.24
N ARG A 193 -26.11 -3.48 8.18
CA ARG A 193 -26.36 -2.04 8.18
C ARG A 193 -25.64 -1.30 9.30
N LYS A 194 -24.35 -1.57 9.44
CA LYS A 194 -23.48 -0.93 10.43
C LYS A 194 -22.07 -0.74 9.90
N TRP A 195 -21.36 0.18 10.49
CA TRP A 195 -19.93 0.35 10.34
C TRP A 195 -19.22 -0.73 11.16
N VAL A 196 -18.19 -1.29 10.56
CA VAL A 196 -17.27 -2.19 11.24
C VAL A 196 -15.90 -1.51 11.30
N LEU A 197 -15.25 -1.61 12.44
CA LEU A 197 -13.86 -1.22 12.64
C LEU A 197 -13.11 -2.45 13.13
N ILE A 198 -12.02 -2.77 12.46
CA ILE A 198 -11.05 -3.77 12.94
C ILE A 198 -9.81 -3.05 13.42
N LEU A 199 -9.22 -3.57 14.49
CA LEU A 199 -8.06 -2.99 15.16
C LEU A 199 -7.09 -4.09 15.54
N TRP A 200 -5.83 -3.96 15.11
CA TRP A 200 -4.79 -4.81 15.67
C TRP A 200 -4.56 -4.45 17.13
N ILE A 201 -4.49 -5.47 17.98
CA ILE A 201 -4.10 -5.33 19.38
C ILE A 201 -3.09 -6.41 19.75
N LYS A 202 -2.07 -6.03 20.51
CA LYS A 202 -1.09 -6.95 21.04
C LYS A 202 -1.79 -8.00 21.91
N ARG A 203 -1.30 -9.24 21.88
CA ARG A 203 -1.92 -10.35 22.61
C ARG A 203 -1.70 -10.28 24.10
N SER A 204 -0.48 -9.94 24.50
CA SER A 204 -0.09 -9.81 25.90
C SER A 204 0.95 -8.71 26.09
N ASN A 205 1.07 -8.18 27.31
CA ASN A 205 2.14 -7.25 27.68
C ASN A 205 3.49 -7.95 27.92
N ILE A 206 3.54 -9.29 27.78
CA ILE A 206 4.74 -10.10 27.90
C ILE A 206 5.34 -10.24 26.48
N LYS A 207 6.59 -9.84 26.29
CA LYS A 207 7.33 -10.09 25.05
C LYS A 207 7.53 -11.59 24.88
N GLN A 208 6.67 -12.20 24.06
CA GLN A 208 6.88 -13.55 23.53
C GLN A 208 7.18 -13.42 22.04
N PRO A 209 8.22 -14.04 21.49
CA PRO A 209 8.59 -13.91 20.07
C PRO A 209 7.50 -14.35 19.09
N ASP A 210 6.64 -15.29 19.50
CA ASP A 210 5.63 -15.92 18.63
C ASP A 210 4.20 -15.44 18.91
N ASP A 211 4.01 -14.34 19.64
CA ASP A 211 2.69 -13.86 20.06
C ASP A 211 2.46 -12.44 19.57
N LEU A 212 2.24 -12.31 18.25
CA LEU A 212 2.19 -11.02 17.56
C LEU A 212 0.92 -10.22 17.89
N GLY A 213 -0.22 -10.85 18.05
CA GLY A 213 -1.43 -10.13 18.41
C GLY A 213 -2.73 -10.81 18.01
N LYS A 214 -3.79 -10.01 17.94
CA LYS A 214 -5.12 -10.39 17.46
C LYS A 214 -5.82 -9.20 16.85
N VAL A 215 -6.89 -9.44 16.11
CA VAL A 215 -7.77 -8.40 15.57
C VAL A 215 -9.01 -8.29 16.45
N ARG A 216 -9.31 -7.09 16.91
CA ARG A 216 -10.56 -6.76 17.60
C ARG A 216 -11.52 -6.09 16.66
N PHE A 217 -12.75 -6.60 16.65
CA PHE A 217 -13.86 -6.07 15.87
C PHE A 217 -14.73 -5.18 16.71
N PHE A 218 -15.13 -4.03 16.14
CA PHE A 218 -16.08 -3.10 16.71
C PHE A 218 -17.17 -2.80 15.71
N GLY A 219 -18.38 -2.47 16.21
CA GLY A 219 -19.51 -2.03 15.40
C GLY A 219 -20.04 -0.68 15.84
N SER A 220 -20.47 0.14 14.87
CA SER A 220 -21.10 1.45 15.11
C SER A 220 -22.20 1.71 14.11
N THR A 221 -23.23 2.48 14.52
CA THR A 221 -24.27 3.00 13.63
C THR A 221 -24.14 4.50 13.38
N ASP A 222 -23.28 5.19 14.12
CA ASP A 222 -23.15 6.65 14.11
C ASP A 222 -21.72 7.18 13.92
N LEU A 223 -20.72 6.27 13.72
CA LEU A 223 -19.31 6.63 13.59
C LEU A 223 -18.71 7.37 14.80
N LYS A 224 -19.38 7.35 15.94
CA LYS A 224 -18.94 8.01 17.17
C LYS A 224 -18.85 7.04 18.33
N ASN A 225 -19.84 6.15 18.40
CA ASN A 225 -19.98 5.18 19.48
C ASN A 225 -19.69 3.77 18.96
N TRP A 226 -18.61 3.19 19.41
CA TRP A 226 -18.14 1.88 18.99
C TRP A 226 -18.32 0.85 20.08
N LYS A 227 -18.90 -0.29 19.75
CA LYS A 227 -19.07 -1.42 20.67
C LYS A 227 -18.24 -2.60 20.18
N LYS A 228 -17.51 -3.22 21.09
CA LYS A 228 -16.81 -4.48 20.79
C LYS A 228 -17.79 -5.53 20.30
N LEU A 229 -17.44 -6.22 19.24
CA LEU A 229 -18.17 -7.35 18.65
C LEU A 229 -17.49 -8.67 19.00
N SER A 230 -16.26 -8.88 18.51
CA SER A 230 -15.52 -10.13 18.67
C SER A 230 -14.01 -9.88 18.64
N ASP A 231 -13.25 -10.92 18.86
CA ASP A 231 -11.79 -10.97 18.61
C ASP A 231 -11.51 -12.11 17.62
N PHE A 232 -10.62 -11.89 16.66
CA PHE A 232 -10.04 -12.88 15.77
C PHE A 232 -8.59 -13.10 16.18
N ASP A 233 -8.27 -14.32 16.58
CA ASP A 233 -7.01 -14.66 17.24
C ASP A 233 -6.18 -15.60 16.37
N ARG A 234 -5.03 -15.11 15.88
CA ARG A 234 -4.06 -15.86 15.09
C ARG A 234 -2.64 -15.43 15.45
N LYS A 235 -1.70 -16.38 15.39
CA LYS A 235 -0.31 -16.10 15.74
C LYS A 235 0.41 -15.20 14.75
N TRP A 236 0.02 -15.21 13.48
CA TRP A 236 0.65 -14.45 12.41
C TRP A 236 0.24 -12.96 12.38
N VAL A 237 -0.86 -12.60 12.99
CA VAL A 237 -1.47 -11.26 12.91
C VAL A 237 -0.59 -10.18 13.53
N TYR A 238 -0.16 -9.21 12.74
CA TYR A 238 0.62 -8.06 13.17
C TYR A 238 0.26 -6.81 12.38
N GLU A 239 -0.07 -5.73 13.05
CA GLU A 239 -0.41 -4.37 12.58
C GLU A 239 -1.01 -4.22 11.16
N CYS A 240 -1.45 -3.00 10.79
CA CYS A 240 -1.93 -2.64 9.46
C CYS A 240 -2.94 -3.64 8.84
N MET A 241 -3.89 -4.12 9.65
CA MET A 241 -4.86 -5.12 9.22
C MET A 241 -5.81 -4.57 8.16
N ASP A 242 -6.10 -5.35 7.15
CA ASP A 242 -7.21 -5.11 6.22
C ASP A 242 -8.16 -6.31 6.15
N LEU A 243 -9.43 -6.04 5.88
CA LEU A 243 -10.48 -7.03 5.70
C LEU A 243 -11.38 -6.62 4.55
N VAL A 244 -11.42 -7.43 3.51
CA VAL A 244 -12.12 -7.09 2.27
C VAL A 244 -12.95 -8.25 1.73
N GLU A 245 -14.13 -7.97 1.16
CA GLU A 245 -14.97 -8.94 0.47
C GLU A 245 -14.57 -9.05 -1.00
N LEU A 246 -14.23 -10.25 -1.46
CA LEU A 246 -13.83 -10.55 -2.82
C LEU A 246 -14.75 -11.59 -3.46
N ARG A 247 -14.92 -11.48 -4.78
CA ARG A 247 -15.61 -12.51 -5.56
C ARG A 247 -14.65 -13.67 -5.84
N VAL A 248 -15.20 -14.88 -5.81
CA VAL A 248 -14.48 -16.08 -6.26
C VAL A 248 -14.84 -16.32 -7.72
N ASP A 249 -13.84 -16.47 -8.57
CA ASP A 249 -13.99 -16.68 -10.01
C ASP A 249 -14.87 -15.63 -10.73
N GLY A 250 -14.89 -14.40 -10.19
CA GLY A 250 -15.71 -13.30 -10.69
C GLY A 250 -17.21 -13.41 -10.40
N ASP A 251 -17.69 -14.51 -9.77
CA ASP A 251 -19.11 -14.72 -9.48
C ASP A 251 -19.61 -13.75 -8.39
N PRO A 252 -20.59 -12.88 -8.68
CA PRO A 252 -21.15 -11.96 -7.70
C PRO A 252 -21.90 -12.64 -6.55
N ASN A 253 -22.31 -13.89 -6.71
CA ASN A 253 -23.01 -14.68 -5.69
C ASN A 253 -22.08 -15.55 -4.85
N ASN A 254 -20.85 -15.78 -5.30
CA ASN A 254 -19.82 -16.51 -4.56
C ASN A 254 -18.76 -15.55 -4.07
N LYS A 255 -18.87 -15.12 -2.81
CA LYS A 255 -17.96 -14.16 -2.20
C LYS A 255 -17.33 -14.73 -0.95
N LYS A 256 -16.10 -14.33 -0.71
CA LYS A 256 -15.34 -14.62 0.50
C LYS A 256 -14.72 -13.36 1.05
N TRP A 257 -14.43 -13.38 2.33
CA TRP A 257 -13.66 -12.34 3.00
C TRP A 257 -12.21 -12.77 3.10
N LEU A 258 -11.33 -11.86 2.79
CA LEU A 258 -9.89 -12.02 2.93
C LEU A 258 -9.43 -11.06 4.01
N ILE A 259 -8.74 -11.59 5.03
CA ILE A 259 -8.06 -10.82 6.06
C ILE A 259 -6.55 -10.95 5.85
N PHE A 260 -5.82 -9.84 5.96
CA PHE A 260 -4.37 -9.84 5.88
C PHE A 260 -3.74 -8.82 6.82
N ASP A 261 -2.46 -9.01 7.11
CA ASP A 261 -1.66 -8.14 7.98
C ASP A 261 -0.61 -7.32 7.21
N ALA A 262 0.23 -6.60 7.95
CA ALA A 262 1.26 -5.75 7.39
C ALA A 262 2.27 -6.48 6.50
N SER A 263 2.60 -7.73 6.79
CA SER A 263 3.54 -8.56 6.01
C SER A 263 2.88 -9.24 4.83
N PHE A 264 1.57 -9.04 4.68
CA PHE A 264 0.69 -9.66 3.72
C PHE A 264 0.55 -11.18 3.89
N ASP A 265 0.64 -11.65 5.13
CA ASP A 265 0.08 -12.93 5.53
C ASP A 265 -1.44 -12.85 5.46
N TYR A 266 -2.13 -13.85 4.87
CA TYR A 266 -3.58 -13.80 4.72
C TYR A 266 -4.30 -15.12 4.95
N GLU A 267 -5.56 -15.02 5.38
CA GLU A 267 -6.53 -16.13 5.44
C GLU A 267 -7.82 -15.74 4.70
N ILE A 268 -8.53 -16.75 4.17
CA ILE A 268 -9.82 -16.60 3.47
C ILE A 268 -10.94 -17.18 4.33
N GLY A 269 -12.09 -16.51 4.37
CA GLY A 269 -13.19 -16.97 5.20
C GLY A 269 -14.54 -16.32 4.89
N THR A 270 -15.37 -16.27 5.92
CA THR A 270 -16.68 -15.64 5.91
C THR A 270 -16.82 -14.69 7.10
N PHE A 271 -17.43 -13.54 6.87
CA PHE A 271 -17.71 -12.54 7.89
C PHE A 271 -19.18 -12.17 7.87
N ASP A 272 -19.84 -12.27 9.03
CA ASP A 272 -21.27 -12.03 9.19
C ASP A 272 -21.62 -10.60 9.66
N GLY A 273 -20.62 -9.73 9.73
CA GLY A 273 -20.71 -8.38 10.30
C GLY A 273 -20.46 -8.35 11.80
N GLN A 274 -20.14 -9.47 12.44
CA GLN A 274 -19.84 -9.57 13.85
C GLN A 274 -18.56 -10.37 14.12
N SER A 275 -18.39 -11.49 13.44
CA SER A 275 -17.25 -12.40 13.61
C SER A 275 -16.72 -12.91 12.27
N LEU A 276 -15.42 -13.13 12.21
CA LEU A 276 -14.73 -13.73 11.07
C LEU A 276 -14.41 -15.19 11.37
N VAL A 277 -14.77 -16.07 10.43
CA VAL A 277 -14.41 -17.49 10.46
C VAL A 277 -13.64 -17.80 9.18
N THR A 278 -12.46 -18.38 9.30
CA THR A 278 -11.57 -18.69 8.18
C THR A 278 -11.30 -20.20 8.09
N ASP A 279 -10.72 -20.64 6.99
CA ASP A 279 -10.24 -22.00 6.78
C ASP A 279 -8.93 -22.31 7.57
N GLN A 280 -8.36 -21.31 8.25
CA GLN A 280 -7.14 -21.37 9.04
C GLN A 280 -5.88 -21.73 8.24
N LYS A 281 -5.94 -21.58 6.92
CA LYS A 281 -4.77 -21.71 6.06
C LYS A 281 -4.15 -20.33 5.87
N ASN A 282 -2.99 -20.12 6.48
CA ASN A 282 -2.21 -18.92 6.27
C ASN A 282 -1.44 -19.04 4.94
N HIS A 283 -1.51 -18.00 4.13
CA HIS A 283 -0.81 -17.87 2.87
C HIS A 283 -0.01 -16.55 2.85
N LEU A 284 1.05 -16.52 2.06
CA LEU A 284 1.79 -15.29 1.79
C LEU A 284 1.24 -14.62 0.53
N GLY A 285 0.91 -13.35 0.61
CA GLY A 285 0.42 -12.57 -0.52
C GLY A 285 1.54 -11.87 -1.29
N ASP A 286 2.74 -11.74 -0.69
CA ASP A 286 3.96 -11.28 -1.34
C ASP A 286 5.16 -12.07 -0.79
N LEU A 287 6.03 -12.53 -1.68
CA LEU A 287 7.19 -13.35 -1.33
C LEU A 287 8.47 -12.53 -1.21
N GLY A 288 8.41 -11.24 -1.58
CA GLY A 288 9.53 -10.33 -1.50
C GLY A 288 9.74 -9.78 -0.08
N ASP A 289 10.78 -9.02 0.08
CA ASP A 289 11.16 -8.43 1.36
C ASP A 289 10.80 -6.95 1.49
N ALA A 290 10.32 -6.31 0.40
CA ALA A 290 9.99 -4.90 0.39
C ALA A 290 8.50 -4.60 0.68
N TYR A 291 7.57 -5.44 0.27
CA TYR A 291 6.13 -5.17 0.38
C TYR A 291 5.65 -5.20 1.82
N TYR A 292 4.98 -4.13 2.27
CA TYR A 292 4.54 -4.01 3.65
C TYR A 292 3.34 -3.06 3.82
N ALA A 293 2.59 -3.21 4.91
CA ALA A 293 1.51 -2.33 5.36
C ALA A 293 0.47 -2.00 4.28
N ALA A 294 0.17 -2.95 3.41
CA ALA A 294 -0.73 -2.74 2.28
C ALA A 294 -2.17 -2.44 2.72
N GLN A 295 -2.87 -1.66 1.92
CA GLN A 295 -4.30 -1.37 2.11
C GLN A 295 -5.07 -1.47 0.80
N THR A 296 -6.36 -1.76 0.90
CA THR A 296 -7.30 -1.75 -0.22
C THR A 296 -8.02 -0.42 -0.33
N PHE A 297 -8.31 0.02 -1.56
CA PHE A 297 -9.19 1.16 -1.82
C PHE A 297 -10.64 0.85 -1.42
N ASN A 298 -11.25 1.72 -0.66
CA ASN A 298 -12.69 1.72 -0.46
C ASN A 298 -13.40 2.42 -1.64
N ASN A 299 -14.57 1.88 -2.04
CA ASN A 299 -15.51 2.49 -2.99
C ASN A 299 -14.97 2.68 -4.42
N THR A 300 -14.15 1.81 -4.96
CA THR A 300 -13.74 1.86 -6.37
C THR A 300 -14.97 1.86 -7.29
N PRO A 301 -14.98 2.68 -8.38
CA PRO A 301 -16.19 2.92 -9.19
C PRO A 301 -16.64 1.70 -9.96
N ASP A 302 -15.71 0.86 -10.38
CA ASP A 302 -15.92 -0.35 -11.21
C ASP A 302 -16.03 -1.63 -10.38
N ARG A 303 -16.04 -1.50 -9.05
CA ARG A 303 -16.08 -2.61 -8.08
C ARG A 303 -14.87 -3.54 -8.16
N ARG A 304 -13.77 -3.13 -8.78
CA ARG A 304 -12.48 -3.81 -8.60
C ARG A 304 -12.01 -3.59 -7.16
N THR A 305 -11.38 -4.58 -6.60
CA THR A 305 -10.59 -4.38 -5.38
C THR A 305 -9.16 -4.10 -5.77
N VAL A 306 -8.68 -2.92 -5.44
CA VAL A 306 -7.32 -2.48 -5.75
C VAL A 306 -6.55 -2.29 -4.46
N ILE A 307 -5.30 -2.75 -4.44
CA ILE A 307 -4.40 -2.70 -3.30
C ILE A 307 -3.12 -1.95 -3.67
N MET A 308 -2.54 -1.27 -2.71
CA MET A 308 -1.18 -0.74 -2.75
C MET A 308 -0.50 -1.00 -1.40
N GLY A 309 0.80 -1.26 -1.42
CA GLY A 309 1.63 -1.41 -0.23
C GLY A 309 2.77 -0.40 -0.19
N TRP A 310 3.42 -0.30 0.93
CA TRP A 310 4.68 0.40 1.08
C TRP A 310 5.82 -0.53 0.63
N LEU A 311 6.65 -0.10 -0.32
CA LEU A 311 7.90 -0.75 -0.66
C LEU A 311 8.99 -0.18 0.26
N ARG A 312 9.26 -0.90 1.34
CA ARG A 312 10.20 -0.49 2.39
C ARG A 312 11.62 -0.94 2.08
N THR A 313 12.60 -0.06 2.26
CA THR A 313 14.00 -0.49 2.37
C THR A 313 14.21 -1.16 3.72
N ARG A 314 15.09 -2.14 3.77
CA ARG A 314 15.55 -2.74 5.02
C ARG A 314 16.89 -2.13 5.45
N ASP A 315 17.91 -2.94 5.66
CA ASP A 315 19.20 -2.52 6.23
C ASP A 315 19.98 -1.55 5.33
N ASN A 316 19.85 -1.68 4.01
CA ASN A 316 20.51 -0.83 3.02
C ASN A 316 19.52 0.18 2.45
N ASN A 317 19.52 1.40 2.97
CA ASN A 317 18.63 2.44 2.48
C ASN A 317 19.28 3.22 1.33
N VAL A 318 19.05 2.77 0.12
CA VAL A 318 19.60 3.34 -1.11
C VAL A 318 19.33 4.86 -1.25
N TYR A 319 18.21 5.34 -0.76
CA TYR A 319 17.88 6.78 -0.85
C TYR A 319 18.73 7.63 0.09
N VAL A 320 18.98 7.14 1.30
CA VAL A 320 19.85 7.81 2.29
C VAL A 320 21.30 7.79 1.80
N ASP A 321 21.76 6.64 1.33
CA ASP A 321 23.13 6.45 0.86
C ASP A 321 23.47 7.36 -0.32
N HIS A 322 22.52 7.59 -1.22
CA HIS A 322 22.65 8.48 -2.37
C HIS A 322 22.14 9.91 -2.12
N LYS A 323 21.84 10.26 -0.87
CA LYS A 323 21.41 11.61 -0.45
C LYS A 323 20.19 12.13 -1.21
N MET A 324 19.22 11.25 -1.47
CA MET A 324 17.96 11.66 -2.11
C MET A 324 17.16 12.57 -1.17
N PRO A 325 16.41 13.56 -1.69
CA PRO A 325 15.58 14.45 -0.87
C PRO A 325 14.31 13.76 -0.36
N PHE A 326 14.00 12.56 -0.82
CA PHE A 326 12.85 11.73 -0.43
C PHE A 326 13.33 10.36 0.05
N ASN A 327 12.45 9.61 0.69
CA ASN A 327 12.77 8.27 1.16
C ASN A 327 11.53 7.38 1.13
N GLN A 328 11.65 6.22 0.52
CA GLN A 328 10.60 5.22 0.31
C GLN A 328 9.58 5.59 -0.78
N HIS A 329 8.78 4.61 -1.18
CA HIS A 329 7.70 4.80 -2.15
C HIS A 329 6.64 3.69 -2.01
N MET A 330 5.50 3.85 -2.71
CA MET A 330 4.44 2.84 -2.76
C MET A 330 4.73 1.79 -3.83
N SER A 331 4.10 0.62 -3.73
CA SER A 331 4.03 -0.37 -4.80
C SER A 331 3.16 0.16 -5.96
N PHE A 332 3.25 -0.49 -7.12
CA PHE A 332 2.29 -0.22 -8.17
C PHE A 332 0.90 -0.74 -7.77
N PRO A 333 -0.20 -0.01 -8.11
CA PRO A 333 -1.54 -0.48 -7.80
C PRO A 333 -1.84 -1.81 -8.49
N ALA A 334 -2.40 -2.76 -7.75
CA ALA A 334 -2.77 -4.08 -8.28
C ALA A 334 -4.21 -4.44 -7.94
N THR A 335 -4.91 -5.08 -8.87
CA THR A 335 -6.21 -5.71 -8.60
C THR A 335 -6.04 -6.97 -7.76
N MET A 336 -7.06 -7.30 -6.99
CA MET A 336 -7.14 -8.52 -6.19
C MET A 336 -8.34 -9.34 -6.61
N GLU A 337 -8.14 -10.62 -6.85
CA GLU A 337 -9.18 -11.59 -7.18
C GLU A 337 -8.99 -12.89 -6.41
N LEU A 338 -10.06 -13.57 -6.08
CA LEU A 338 -10.01 -14.95 -5.61
C LEU A 338 -10.36 -15.88 -6.75
N LYS A 339 -9.49 -16.88 -6.98
CA LYS A 339 -9.74 -17.91 -7.99
C LYS A 339 -9.69 -19.29 -7.36
N THR A 340 -10.51 -20.20 -7.87
CA THR A 340 -10.48 -21.62 -7.50
C THR A 340 -9.31 -22.30 -8.20
N THR A 341 -8.47 -22.96 -7.42
CA THR A 341 -7.34 -23.77 -7.91
C THR A 341 -7.49 -25.23 -7.45
N ALA A 342 -6.64 -26.12 -7.92
CA ALA A 342 -6.59 -27.49 -7.45
C ALA A 342 -6.29 -27.62 -5.94
N GLU A 343 -5.66 -26.60 -5.35
CA GLU A 343 -5.30 -26.54 -3.93
C GLU A 343 -6.33 -25.80 -3.06
N GLY A 344 -7.43 -25.32 -3.65
CA GLY A 344 -8.45 -24.52 -3.03
C GLY A 344 -8.51 -23.09 -3.57
N ILE A 345 -9.21 -22.22 -2.85
CA ILE A 345 -9.32 -20.81 -3.24
C ILE A 345 -8.03 -20.09 -2.89
N ARG A 346 -7.49 -19.30 -3.84
CA ARG A 346 -6.25 -18.53 -3.70
C ARG A 346 -6.45 -17.08 -4.11
N LEU A 347 -5.63 -16.20 -3.56
CA LEU A 347 -5.53 -14.81 -3.97
C LEU A 347 -4.66 -14.70 -5.22
N PHE A 348 -5.11 -13.88 -6.17
CA PHE A 348 -4.36 -13.46 -7.36
C PHE A 348 -4.27 -11.94 -7.34
N ARG A 349 -3.07 -11.39 -7.61
CA ARG A 349 -2.84 -9.95 -7.74
C ARG A 349 -2.27 -9.65 -9.11
N TRP A 350 -2.79 -8.61 -9.77
CA TRP A 350 -2.31 -8.21 -11.09
C TRP A 350 -2.26 -6.69 -11.22
N PRO A 351 -1.18 -6.12 -11.78
CA PRO A 351 -1.08 -4.68 -11.98
C PRO A 351 -2.28 -4.13 -12.73
N VAL A 352 -2.76 -2.95 -12.31
CA VAL A 352 -3.90 -2.31 -12.97
C VAL A 352 -3.58 -1.97 -14.42
N GLU A 353 -4.58 -2.10 -15.32
CA GLU A 353 -4.41 -1.89 -16.76
C GLU A 353 -4.09 -0.44 -17.14
N GLU A 354 -4.33 0.50 -16.23
CA GLU A 354 -4.05 1.92 -16.39
C GLU A 354 -2.56 2.20 -16.61
N ILE A 355 -1.65 1.28 -16.27
CA ILE A 355 -0.20 1.37 -16.60
C ILE A 355 0.04 1.56 -18.09
N LYS A 356 -0.86 1.04 -18.96
CA LYS A 356 -0.74 1.16 -20.41
C LYS A 356 -0.74 2.62 -20.89
N SER A 357 -1.29 3.55 -20.10
CA SER A 357 -1.23 4.99 -20.39
C SER A 357 0.18 5.56 -20.36
N LEU A 358 1.13 4.83 -19.77
CA LEU A 358 2.54 5.21 -19.66
C LEU A 358 3.41 4.60 -20.78
N TYR A 359 2.88 3.73 -21.63
CA TYR A 359 3.67 3.07 -22.67
C TYR A 359 4.16 4.06 -23.71
N GLN A 360 5.47 4.14 -23.89
CA GLN A 360 6.15 4.98 -24.88
C GLN A 360 6.52 4.20 -26.14
N LYS A 361 6.99 2.96 -25.97
CA LYS A 361 7.36 2.06 -27.05
C LYS A 361 7.11 0.62 -26.63
N SER A 362 6.39 -0.12 -27.45
CA SER A 362 6.02 -1.51 -27.21
C SER A 362 6.66 -2.42 -28.22
N TYR A 363 7.10 -3.57 -27.79
CA TYR A 363 7.57 -4.68 -28.60
C TYR A 363 6.71 -5.89 -28.23
N LEU A 364 5.96 -6.37 -29.20
CA LEU A 364 5.10 -7.55 -29.06
C LEU A 364 5.55 -8.60 -30.06
N PHE A 365 5.81 -9.79 -29.58
CA PHE A 365 6.19 -10.94 -30.37
C PHE A 365 5.29 -12.12 -29.97
N GLU A 366 4.75 -12.80 -30.97
CA GLU A 366 3.99 -14.03 -30.81
C GLU A 366 4.79 -15.18 -31.43
N GLU A 367 4.78 -16.35 -30.80
CA GLU A 367 5.47 -17.57 -31.25
C GLU A 367 6.97 -17.30 -31.59
N ILE A 368 7.71 -16.70 -30.67
CA ILE A 368 9.10 -16.29 -30.90
C ILE A 368 10.10 -17.16 -30.14
N GLU A 369 11.13 -17.65 -30.86
CA GLU A 369 12.27 -18.32 -30.24
C GLU A 369 13.20 -17.34 -29.53
N SER A 370 13.75 -17.73 -28.38
CA SER A 370 14.60 -16.90 -27.53
C SER A 370 15.83 -16.32 -28.25
N GLY A 371 16.45 -17.09 -29.15
CA GLY A 371 17.56 -16.61 -29.95
C GLY A 371 17.17 -15.49 -30.93
N VAL A 372 16.02 -15.64 -31.60
CA VAL A 372 15.48 -14.61 -32.50
C VAL A 372 15.04 -13.37 -31.71
N LEU A 373 14.44 -13.56 -30.55
CA LEU A 373 14.03 -12.48 -29.64
C LEU A 373 15.26 -11.64 -29.25
N ASN A 374 16.35 -12.26 -28.82
CA ASN A 374 17.58 -11.57 -28.43
C ASN A 374 18.15 -10.71 -29.59
N GLU A 375 18.16 -11.21 -30.84
CA GLU A 375 18.59 -10.42 -31.98
C GLU A 375 17.63 -9.26 -32.28
N LYS A 376 16.31 -9.43 -32.07
CA LYS A 376 15.31 -8.36 -32.25
C LYS A 376 15.45 -7.24 -31.21
N LEU A 377 15.84 -7.57 -29.98
CA LEU A 377 16.00 -6.60 -28.88
C LEU A 377 17.43 -6.03 -28.79
N LYS A 378 18.34 -6.53 -29.60
CA LYS A 378 19.76 -6.12 -29.60
C LYS A 378 19.92 -4.64 -29.85
N GLY A 379 20.62 -3.95 -28.94
CA GLY A 379 20.89 -2.50 -29.04
C GLY A 379 19.76 -1.61 -28.54
N GLU A 380 18.60 -2.17 -28.19
CA GLU A 380 17.56 -1.43 -27.50
C GLU A 380 17.97 -1.18 -26.04
N LYS A 381 17.60 -0.01 -25.53
CA LYS A 381 17.82 0.37 -24.12
C LYS A 381 16.52 0.30 -23.37
N PHE A 382 16.53 -0.42 -22.26
CA PHE A 382 15.40 -0.57 -21.36
C PHE A 382 15.78 0.08 -20.01
N GLU A 383 15.03 1.08 -19.57
CA GLU A 383 15.21 1.74 -18.28
C GLU A 383 14.09 1.36 -17.32
N GLU A 384 12.90 1.85 -17.53
CA GLU A 384 11.67 1.46 -16.83
C GLU A 384 10.82 0.60 -17.78
N ILE A 385 10.38 -0.57 -17.31
CA ILE A 385 9.68 -1.52 -18.17
C ILE A 385 8.50 -2.21 -17.48
N ASP A 386 7.55 -2.59 -18.34
CA ASP A 386 6.52 -3.58 -18.08
C ASP A 386 6.74 -4.72 -19.10
N LEU A 387 7.12 -5.88 -18.61
CA LEU A 387 7.41 -7.07 -19.41
C LEU A 387 6.40 -8.16 -19.09
N TYR A 388 5.85 -8.77 -20.11
CA TYR A 388 5.03 -9.97 -20.02
C TYR A 388 5.60 -11.08 -20.89
N ALA A 389 5.69 -12.29 -20.36
CA ALA A 389 6.09 -13.47 -21.12
C ALA A 389 5.20 -14.66 -20.77
N SER A 390 4.83 -15.45 -21.79
CA SER A 390 4.13 -16.72 -21.60
C SER A 390 4.68 -17.80 -22.51
N PHE A 391 4.65 -19.05 -22.03
CA PHE A 391 5.23 -20.20 -22.72
C PHE A 391 4.57 -21.51 -22.26
N ASP A 392 4.79 -22.58 -23.06
CA ASP A 392 4.32 -23.92 -22.73
C ASP A 392 5.34 -24.65 -21.83
N ARG A 393 4.95 -24.92 -20.58
CA ARG A 393 5.76 -25.66 -19.60
C ARG A 393 6.22 -27.03 -20.12
N SER A 394 5.37 -27.73 -20.87
CA SER A 394 5.69 -29.07 -21.36
C SER A 394 6.85 -29.11 -22.37
N LYS A 395 7.18 -27.95 -22.93
CA LYS A 395 8.25 -27.75 -23.92
C LYS A 395 9.44 -26.94 -23.38
N THR A 396 9.39 -26.54 -22.10
CA THR A 396 10.37 -25.63 -21.50
C THR A 396 10.90 -26.22 -20.22
N SER A 397 12.17 -26.62 -20.20
CA SER A 397 12.84 -27.16 -19.02
C SER A 397 13.38 -26.07 -18.09
N SER A 398 14.12 -25.11 -18.65
CA SER A 398 14.71 -24.01 -17.92
C SER A 398 15.11 -22.85 -18.82
N PHE A 399 15.17 -21.65 -18.27
CA PHE A 399 15.79 -20.47 -18.87
C PHE A 399 16.14 -19.43 -17.82
N GLN A 400 16.97 -18.48 -18.20
CA GLN A 400 17.27 -17.27 -17.42
C GLN A 400 16.92 -16.04 -18.24
N MET A 401 16.28 -15.07 -17.60
CA MET A 401 15.99 -13.77 -18.19
C MET A 401 16.81 -12.71 -17.45
N ASN A 402 17.74 -12.09 -18.16
CA ASN A 402 18.52 -10.97 -17.67
C ASN A 402 17.78 -9.67 -17.99
N ILE A 403 17.35 -8.96 -16.96
CA ILE A 403 16.59 -7.72 -17.06
C ILE A 403 17.41 -6.63 -16.40
N ARG A 404 18.20 -5.88 -17.17
CA ARG A 404 19.07 -4.83 -16.63
C ARG A 404 20.03 -5.30 -15.52
N GLY A 405 20.58 -6.52 -15.66
CA GLY A 405 21.42 -7.14 -14.64
C GLY A 405 20.68 -7.87 -13.53
N GLN A 406 19.36 -7.78 -13.46
CA GLN A 406 18.52 -8.58 -12.57
C GLN A 406 18.20 -9.92 -13.24
N MET A 407 18.39 -11.01 -12.52
CA MET A 407 18.26 -12.35 -13.09
C MET A 407 17.02 -13.06 -12.58
N LEU A 408 16.03 -13.30 -13.46
CA LEU A 408 14.92 -14.19 -13.21
C LEU A 408 15.21 -15.56 -13.84
N THR A 409 15.13 -16.60 -13.06
CA THR A 409 15.33 -17.99 -13.51
C THR A 409 14.00 -18.74 -13.50
N TYR A 410 13.71 -19.50 -14.55
CA TYR A 410 12.67 -20.52 -14.57
C TYR A 410 13.31 -21.88 -14.62
N GLU A 411 13.02 -22.74 -13.66
CA GLU A 411 13.48 -24.13 -13.62
C GLU A 411 12.54 -25.03 -12.81
N LYS A 412 12.47 -26.30 -13.16
CA LYS A 412 11.65 -27.31 -12.44
C LYS A 412 10.17 -26.93 -12.29
N GLY A 413 9.70 -26.04 -13.14
CA GLY A 413 8.30 -25.63 -13.15
C GLY A 413 7.98 -24.35 -12.39
N ASP A 414 8.95 -23.73 -11.70
CA ASP A 414 8.76 -22.52 -10.90
C ASP A 414 9.73 -21.41 -11.29
N PHE A 415 9.39 -20.16 -10.93
CA PHE A 415 10.32 -19.06 -11.08
C PHE A 415 11.16 -18.86 -9.81
N TYR A 416 12.35 -18.29 -9.98
CA TYR A 416 13.27 -17.95 -8.90
C TYR A 416 13.88 -16.57 -9.13
N PHE A 417 13.86 -15.75 -8.09
CA PHE A 417 14.52 -14.45 -8.07
C PHE A 417 15.24 -14.25 -6.72
N ASN A 418 16.56 -13.98 -6.75
CA ASN A 418 17.39 -13.85 -5.54
C ASN A 418 17.16 -15.00 -4.52
N ASP A 419 17.19 -16.23 -5.00
CA ASP A 419 16.96 -17.46 -4.21
C ASP A 419 15.53 -17.62 -3.64
N VAL A 420 14.62 -16.70 -3.93
CA VAL A 420 13.20 -16.81 -3.57
C VAL A 420 12.46 -17.54 -4.68
N MET A 421 11.81 -18.63 -4.32
CA MET A 421 10.94 -19.40 -5.23
C MET A 421 9.56 -18.72 -5.33
N LEU A 422 9.10 -18.51 -6.57
CA LEU A 422 7.74 -18.14 -6.91
C LEU A 422 7.03 -19.37 -7.47
N PRO A 423 6.27 -20.09 -6.65
CA PRO A 423 5.57 -21.29 -7.10
C PRO A 423 4.51 -20.95 -8.15
N THR A 424 4.34 -21.87 -9.12
CA THR A 424 3.31 -21.77 -10.14
C THR A 424 2.31 -22.91 -10.03
N LEU A 425 1.13 -22.77 -10.63
CA LEU A 425 0.19 -23.88 -10.80
C LEU A 425 0.73 -24.90 -11.79
N ASN A 426 0.38 -26.16 -11.61
CA ASN A 426 0.80 -27.19 -12.55
C ASN A 426 -0.08 -27.20 -13.81
N LEU A 427 -0.08 -26.09 -14.53
CA LEU A 427 -0.76 -25.87 -15.79
C LEU A 427 0.23 -25.92 -16.95
N ASN A 428 -0.23 -26.27 -18.16
CA ASN A 428 0.63 -26.30 -19.34
C ASN A 428 1.16 -24.91 -19.72
N LYS A 429 0.31 -23.90 -19.63
CA LYS A 429 0.68 -22.51 -19.93
C LYS A 429 1.10 -21.81 -18.65
N VAL A 430 2.29 -21.22 -18.66
CA VAL A 430 2.85 -20.43 -17.56
C VAL A 430 3.15 -19.03 -18.08
N ASN A 431 2.95 -18.05 -17.22
CA ASN A 431 3.27 -16.66 -17.55
C ASN A 431 3.95 -15.93 -16.39
N VAL A 432 4.61 -14.84 -16.73
CA VAL A 432 5.19 -13.91 -15.77
C VAL A 432 5.05 -12.48 -16.30
N ARG A 433 4.69 -11.54 -15.41
CA ARG A 433 4.75 -10.11 -15.68
C ARG A 433 5.72 -9.46 -14.71
N ILE A 434 6.51 -8.52 -15.19
CA ILE A 434 7.59 -7.89 -14.43
C ILE A 434 7.48 -6.38 -14.63
N LEU A 435 7.34 -5.67 -13.52
CA LEU A 435 7.44 -4.23 -13.46
C LEU A 435 8.82 -3.87 -12.89
N LEU A 436 9.68 -3.22 -13.66
CA LEU A 436 11.00 -2.76 -13.19
C LEU A 436 11.07 -1.24 -13.31
N ASP A 437 11.19 -0.59 -12.17
CA ASP A 437 11.49 0.84 -12.04
C ASP A 437 12.97 1.05 -11.66
N ARG A 438 13.36 2.26 -11.37
CA ARG A 438 14.76 2.62 -11.06
C ARG A 438 15.34 1.92 -9.85
N THR A 439 14.52 1.59 -8.87
CA THR A 439 15.00 1.06 -7.60
C THR A 439 14.32 -0.23 -7.16
N THR A 440 13.24 -0.64 -7.83
CA THR A 440 12.44 -1.80 -7.42
C THR A 440 12.01 -2.64 -8.60
N ILE A 441 11.79 -3.92 -8.32
CA ILE A 441 11.19 -4.89 -9.21
C ILE A 441 9.98 -5.52 -8.52
N GLU A 442 8.86 -5.62 -9.24
CA GLU A 442 7.68 -6.38 -8.85
C GLU A 442 7.44 -7.49 -9.89
N ILE A 443 7.41 -8.74 -9.46
CA ILE A 443 7.27 -9.92 -10.31
C ILE A 443 5.94 -10.59 -9.98
N PHE A 444 5.11 -10.81 -10.99
CA PHE A 444 3.80 -11.45 -10.89
C PHE A 444 3.85 -12.73 -11.73
N ALA A 445 4.01 -13.87 -11.10
CA ALA A 445 4.07 -15.16 -11.75
C ALA A 445 2.70 -15.84 -11.73
N ASP A 446 2.40 -16.54 -12.81
CA ASP A 446 1.20 -17.37 -13.00
C ASP A 446 -0.10 -16.60 -12.72
N ASP A 447 -0.36 -15.58 -13.56
CA ASP A 447 -1.48 -14.63 -13.43
C ASP A 447 -1.51 -13.85 -12.08
N GLY A 448 -0.38 -13.82 -11.36
CA GLY A 448 -0.27 -13.15 -10.05
C GLY A 448 -0.68 -14.01 -8.87
N LEU A 449 -0.66 -15.33 -9.02
CA LEU A 449 -0.75 -16.28 -7.90
C LEU A 449 0.44 -16.09 -6.95
N SER A 450 1.63 -15.97 -7.51
CA SER A 450 2.86 -15.71 -6.77
C SER A 450 3.39 -14.32 -7.13
N VAL A 451 3.56 -13.48 -6.13
CA VAL A 451 4.06 -12.12 -6.31
C VAL A 451 5.28 -11.90 -5.44
N LEU A 452 6.28 -11.21 -6.00
CA LEU A 452 7.49 -10.83 -5.28
C LEU A 452 7.79 -9.36 -5.54
N SER A 453 7.91 -8.58 -4.48
CA SER A 453 8.28 -7.16 -4.54
C SER A 453 9.55 -6.91 -3.74
N THR A 454 10.61 -6.39 -4.40
CA THR A 454 11.90 -6.16 -3.75
C THR A 454 12.65 -4.98 -4.36
N TYR A 455 13.68 -4.51 -3.65
CA TYR A 455 14.60 -3.53 -4.20
C TYR A 455 15.58 -4.18 -5.19
N ALA A 456 15.74 -3.55 -6.34
CA ALA A 456 16.57 -4.02 -7.45
C ALA A 456 17.18 -2.82 -8.18
N VAL A 457 18.26 -2.27 -7.64
CA VAL A 457 18.96 -1.14 -8.24
C VAL A 457 19.90 -1.66 -9.30
N SER A 458 19.66 -1.29 -10.54
CA SER A 458 20.55 -1.62 -11.67
C SER A 458 21.57 -0.50 -11.89
N ALA A 459 22.81 -0.87 -12.24
CA ALA A 459 23.79 0.11 -12.68
C ALA A 459 23.27 0.86 -13.94
N PRO A 460 23.53 2.16 -14.08
CA PRO A 460 22.98 2.97 -15.19
C PRO A 460 23.31 2.44 -16.59
N GLU A 461 24.46 1.78 -16.74
CA GLU A 461 24.90 1.13 -17.98
C GLU A 461 24.16 -0.17 -18.30
N ASN A 462 23.54 -0.80 -17.31
CA ASN A 462 22.75 -2.02 -17.48
C ASN A 462 21.37 -1.66 -18.03
N THR A 463 21.27 -1.60 -19.35
CA THR A 463 20.00 -1.27 -20.04
C THR A 463 19.52 -2.40 -20.93
N GLN A 464 20.12 -3.58 -20.86
CA GLN A 464 19.84 -4.69 -21.77
C GLN A 464 18.80 -5.66 -21.18
N LEU A 465 18.07 -6.27 -22.10
CA LEU A 465 17.16 -7.38 -21.86
C LEU A 465 17.59 -8.54 -22.74
N SER A 466 17.79 -9.71 -22.16
CA SER A 466 18.13 -10.93 -22.90
C SER A 466 17.62 -12.18 -22.20
N VAL A 467 17.40 -13.25 -22.98
CA VAL A 467 16.99 -14.56 -22.50
C VAL A 467 18.08 -15.57 -22.83
N LEU A 468 18.49 -16.35 -21.84
CA LEU A 468 19.46 -17.41 -21.95
C LEU A 468 18.76 -18.75 -21.72
N SER A 469 18.92 -19.70 -22.66
CA SER A 469 18.39 -21.06 -22.54
C SER A 469 19.36 -22.03 -23.24
N ASP A 470 19.56 -23.20 -22.65
CA ASP A 470 20.39 -24.25 -23.22
C ASP A 470 19.67 -24.97 -24.37
N GLU A 471 18.36 -24.87 -24.44
CA GLU A 471 17.50 -25.45 -25.48
C GLU A 471 16.75 -24.37 -26.24
N SER A 472 16.17 -24.70 -27.39
CA SER A 472 15.30 -23.78 -28.11
C SER A 472 14.05 -23.51 -27.28
N LEU A 473 13.96 -22.31 -26.70
CA LEU A 473 12.82 -21.83 -25.94
C LEU A 473 11.91 -21.03 -26.86
N LEU A 474 10.64 -21.44 -26.95
CA LEU A 474 9.59 -20.74 -27.66
C LEU A 474 8.66 -20.03 -26.67
N PHE A 475 8.57 -18.72 -26.77
CA PHE A 475 7.52 -17.96 -26.10
C PHE A 475 6.26 -17.93 -26.95
N ASP A 476 5.09 -18.25 -26.36
CA ASP A 476 3.80 -18.02 -27.00
C ASP A 476 3.56 -16.52 -27.20
N VAL A 477 3.88 -15.73 -26.16
CA VAL A 477 3.85 -14.28 -26.20
C VAL A 477 5.06 -13.75 -25.45
N PHE A 478 5.73 -12.76 -26.00
CA PHE A 478 6.72 -11.95 -25.32
C PHE A 478 6.42 -10.48 -25.62
N GLU A 479 6.05 -9.73 -24.61
CA GLU A 479 5.77 -8.32 -24.70
C GLU A 479 6.64 -7.53 -23.74
N VAL A 480 7.28 -6.47 -24.23
CA VAL A 480 8.00 -5.52 -23.38
C VAL A 480 7.68 -4.09 -23.76
N ASN A 481 7.28 -3.31 -22.80
CA ASN A 481 6.89 -1.93 -22.94
C ASN A 481 7.87 -1.03 -22.19
N LYS A 482 8.39 0.00 -22.86
CA LYS A 482 9.14 1.08 -22.21
C LYS A 482 8.14 2.02 -21.56
N ILE A 483 8.31 2.27 -20.27
CA ILE A 483 7.40 3.08 -19.48
C ILE A 483 7.90 4.52 -19.36
N GLY A 484 7.01 5.46 -19.51
CA GLY A 484 7.25 6.89 -19.27
C GLY A 484 7.04 7.27 -17.81
N SER A 485 7.47 8.49 -17.51
CA SER A 485 7.36 9.06 -16.17
C SER A 485 5.95 9.55 -15.85
N ILE A 486 5.44 9.20 -14.68
CA ILE A 486 4.19 9.78 -14.14
C ILE A 486 4.33 11.25 -13.74
N TRP A 487 5.56 11.74 -13.63
CA TRP A 487 5.87 13.10 -13.21
C TRP A 487 5.87 14.12 -14.36
N SER A 488 5.82 13.68 -15.61
CA SER A 488 6.00 14.51 -16.80
C SER A 488 4.73 15.21 -17.28
N ARG A 489 3.55 14.87 -16.77
CA ARG A 489 2.28 15.51 -17.14
C ARG A 489 1.82 16.45 -16.05
N ALA A 490 1.86 17.77 -16.34
CA ALA A 490 0.98 18.69 -15.64
C ALA A 490 -0.47 18.22 -15.86
N TRP A 491 -1.29 18.18 -14.83
CA TRP A 491 -2.73 17.96 -14.95
C TRP A 491 -3.27 19.00 -15.93
N VAL A 492 -3.69 18.55 -17.10
CA VAL A 492 -4.46 19.38 -18.01
C VAL A 492 -5.89 19.33 -17.50
N ASP A 493 -6.41 20.45 -17.05
CA ASP A 493 -7.78 20.67 -16.56
C ASP A 493 -8.86 20.14 -17.49
#